data_54080f4a7cc152244a0ddc32e226784b
#
_entry.id   54080f4a7cc152244a0ddc32e226784b
#
_cell.length_a   1.000
_cell.length_b   1.000
_cell.length_c   1.000
_cell.angle_alpha   90.00
_cell.angle_beta   90.00
_cell.angle_gamma   90.00
#
_symmetry.space_group_name_H-M   'P 1'
#
loop_
_entity.id
_entity.type
_entity.pdbx_description
1 polymer ?
#
loop_
_entity_poly.entity_id
_entity_poly.type
_entity_poly.pdbx_seq_one_letter_code
_entity_poly.pdbx_strand_id
1 'polypeptide(L)'
;MMTFQRRLLLTLSGALLAGSVFAQTSPAVRVGSKIDTEGKLLGNMIALALEANGIQVENKSSLGNTKIMRGAITAGEIDIYPEYTGNGAFFFSDEANPAWKNAKGGFERVSALDLEKNRIVWLAAAPANNTWAIAVRKDVAAANKLKTLADMGKWISAGGQFKLAASAEFAERSDALPAFQAAYGFKLKPDQLLTLAGGDTAVTIRAAAEKTSGVNAAMAYGTDGPVAALGLVIMDDPKGVQPIYAPAPIIRAEVLAKHPKIKDVLANVFKHLDSPTLQGLNAKIQLEGQDAKKVAGEFLRAKKLIK
;
A
#
# COMPACT_ATOMS: atom_id res chain seq x y z
N MET A 1 53.53 -49.88 -69.22
CA MET A 1 52.71 -48.71 -69.43
C MET A 1 52.06 -48.37 -68.15
N MET A 2 52.34 -47.20 -67.56
CA MET A 2 52.17 -46.81 -66.16
C MET A 2 50.78 -46.29 -65.92
N THR A 3 50.08 -46.82 -64.86
CA THR A 3 48.83 -46.34 -64.33
C THR A 3 49.07 -45.53 -63.04
N PHE A 4 48.77 -44.23 -63.08
CA PHE A 4 48.87 -43.32 -61.95
C PHE A 4 47.64 -43.41 -61.10
N GLN A 5 47.73 -43.87 -59.82
CA GLN A 5 46.68 -43.79 -58.80
C GLN A 5 46.77 -42.44 -58.12
N ARG A 6 45.74 -41.59 -58.27
CA ARG A 6 45.54 -40.38 -57.47
C ARG A 6 44.78 -40.77 -56.15
N ARG A 7 45.47 -40.61 -55.02
CA ARG A 7 44.85 -40.65 -53.67
C ARG A 7 44.17 -39.32 -53.37
N LEU A 8 42.86 -39.36 -53.17
CA LEU A 8 42.04 -38.23 -52.72
C LEU A 8 42.03 -38.20 -51.19
N LEU A 9 42.66 -37.18 -50.57
CA LEU A 9 42.59 -36.91 -49.13
C LEU A 9 41.33 -36.09 -48.85
N LEU A 10 40.33 -36.69 -48.19
CA LEU A 10 39.19 -35.99 -47.64
C LEU A 10 39.57 -35.46 -46.28
N THR A 11 39.75 -34.12 -46.15
CA THR A 11 39.86 -33.42 -44.89
C THR A 11 38.47 -33.12 -44.37
N LEU A 12 38.08 -33.79 -43.30
CA LEU A 12 36.83 -33.54 -42.56
C LEU A 12 37.05 -32.33 -41.67
N SER A 13 36.60 -31.14 -42.13
CA SER A 13 36.56 -29.94 -41.29
C SER A 13 35.31 -29.99 -40.39
N GLY A 14 35.51 -30.39 -39.13
CA GLY A 14 34.47 -30.30 -38.08
C GLY A 14 34.24 -28.85 -37.70
N ALA A 15 33.15 -28.26 -38.17
CA ALA A 15 32.66 -26.98 -37.68
C ALA A 15 32.01 -27.17 -36.29
N LEU A 16 32.71 -26.79 -35.23
CA LEU A 16 32.11 -26.61 -33.89
C LEU A 16 31.14 -25.43 -33.95
N LEU A 17 29.85 -25.71 -34.07
CA LEU A 17 28.78 -24.77 -33.79
C LEU A 17 28.75 -24.52 -32.29
N ALA A 18 29.47 -23.49 -31.83
CA ALA A 18 29.29 -22.90 -30.51
C ALA A 18 27.91 -22.27 -30.47
N GLY A 19 26.90 -23.03 -30.00
CA GLY A 19 25.57 -22.51 -29.73
C GLY A 19 25.66 -21.47 -28.64
N SER A 20 25.58 -20.19 -29.01
CA SER A 20 25.40 -19.09 -28.07
C SER A 20 24.05 -19.31 -27.38
N VAL A 21 24.08 -19.86 -26.16
CA VAL A 21 22.91 -19.87 -25.27
C VAL A 21 22.64 -18.40 -24.92
N PHE A 22 21.77 -17.77 -25.68
CA PHE A 22 21.18 -16.50 -25.25
C PHE A 22 20.43 -16.82 -23.96
N ALA A 23 21.03 -16.45 -22.82
CA ALA A 23 20.31 -16.41 -21.55
C ALA A 23 19.13 -15.47 -21.76
N GLN A 24 17.93 -16.05 -21.90
CA GLN A 24 16.70 -15.29 -22.04
C GLN A 24 16.51 -14.55 -20.71
N THR A 25 16.88 -13.27 -20.67
CA THR A 25 16.67 -12.43 -19.49
C THR A 25 15.17 -12.38 -19.23
N SER A 26 14.75 -12.89 -18.07
CA SER A 26 13.35 -12.77 -17.69
C SER A 26 12.93 -11.30 -17.72
N PRO A 27 11.74 -10.97 -18.23
CA PRO A 27 11.26 -9.60 -18.24
C PRO A 27 11.35 -8.99 -16.84
N ALA A 28 11.65 -7.68 -16.76
CA ALA A 28 11.68 -6.97 -15.49
C ALA A 28 10.33 -7.05 -14.79
N VAL A 29 10.35 -7.21 -13.47
CA VAL A 29 9.13 -7.18 -12.63
C VAL A 29 8.68 -5.74 -12.46
N ARG A 30 7.45 -5.43 -12.90
CA ARG A 30 6.86 -4.10 -12.81
C ARG A 30 6.27 -3.88 -11.42
N VAL A 31 6.95 -3.06 -10.62
CA VAL A 31 6.57 -2.74 -9.24
C VAL A 31 5.77 -1.45 -9.22
N GLY A 32 4.49 -1.52 -8.86
CA GLY A 32 3.63 -0.36 -8.69
C GLY A 32 3.55 0.13 -7.25
N SER A 33 2.98 1.32 -7.04
CA SER A 33 2.55 1.79 -5.72
C SER A 33 1.40 2.78 -5.81
N LYS A 34 0.65 2.89 -4.70
CA LYS A 34 -0.30 3.97 -4.51
C LYS A 34 0.42 5.33 -4.46
N ILE A 35 -0.35 6.40 -4.65
CA ILE A 35 0.16 7.78 -4.68
C ILE A 35 0.46 8.33 -3.28
N ASP A 36 -0.10 7.74 -2.21
CA ASP A 36 0.11 8.17 -0.84
C ASP A 36 1.53 7.88 -0.33
N THR A 37 1.89 8.51 0.79
CA THR A 37 3.22 8.42 1.39
C THR A 37 3.63 6.97 1.69
N GLU A 38 2.79 6.20 2.37
CA GLU A 38 3.12 4.81 2.75
C GLU A 38 3.15 3.89 1.52
N GLY A 39 2.25 4.10 0.56
CA GLY A 39 2.27 3.37 -0.70
C GLY A 39 3.59 3.54 -1.44
N LYS A 40 4.10 4.77 -1.55
CA LYS A 40 5.42 5.07 -2.14
C LYS A 40 6.56 4.42 -1.37
N LEU A 41 6.54 4.51 -0.05
CA LEU A 41 7.54 3.91 0.83
C LEU A 41 7.62 2.40 0.61
N LEU A 42 6.50 1.70 0.73
CA LEU A 42 6.41 0.24 0.60
C LEU A 42 6.72 -0.23 -0.82
N GLY A 43 6.27 0.49 -1.85
CA GLY A 43 6.61 0.20 -3.24
C GLY A 43 8.11 0.28 -3.51
N ASN A 44 8.79 1.31 -2.98
CA ASN A 44 10.24 1.41 -3.06
C ASN A 44 10.97 0.33 -2.26
N MET A 45 10.44 -0.09 -1.08
CA MET A 45 11.01 -1.23 -0.34
C MET A 45 10.94 -2.52 -1.15
N ILE A 46 9.80 -2.79 -1.81
CA ILE A 46 9.66 -3.94 -2.70
C ILE A 46 10.70 -3.86 -3.83
N ALA A 47 10.76 -2.74 -4.55
CA ALA A 47 11.68 -2.58 -5.67
C ALA A 47 13.14 -2.80 -5.27
N LEU A 48 13.62 -2.10 -4.23
CA LEU A 48 14.99 -2.19 -3.73
C LEU A 48 15.34 -3.58 -3.22
N ALA A 49 14.41 -4.26 -2.53
CA ALA A 49 14.64 -5.62 -2.05
C ALA A 49 14.76 -6.63 -3.20
N LEU A 50 13.94 -6.50 -4.25
CA LEU A 50 14.01 -7.35 -5.43
C LEU A 50 15.29 -7.12 -6.22
N GLU A 51 15.68 -5.86 -6.47
CA GLU A 51 16.93 -5.48 -7.13
C GLU A 51 18.16 -6.05 -6.40
N ALA A 52 18.22 -5.89 -5.07
CA ALA A 52 19.31 -6.42 -4.24
C ALA A 52 19.42 -7.96 -4.29
N ASN A 53 18.34 -8.64 -4.68
CA ASN A 53 18.30 -10.09 -4.85
C ASN A 53 18.45 -10.52 -6.34
N GLY A 54 18.91 -9.62 -7.22
CA GLY A 54 19.21 -9.91 -8.61
C GLY A 54 17.96 -10.08 -9.50
N ILE A 55 16.81 -9.56 -9.09
CA ILE A 55 15.60 -9.49 -9.91
C ILE A 55 15.56 -8.13 -10.58
N GLN A 56 15.47 -8.11 -11.91
CA GLN A 56 15.30 -6.86 -12.65
C GLN A 56 13.94 -6.24 -12.34
N VAL A 57 13.92 -4.94 -12.07
CA VAL A 57 12.70 -4.20 -11.68
C VAL A 57 12.48 -3.02 -12.62
N GLU A 58 11.23 -2.85 -13.05
CA GLU A 58 10.71 -1.61 -13.59
C GLU A 58 9.84 -0.93 -12.52
N ASN A 59 10.32 0.17 -11.96
CA ASN A 59 9.60 0.89 -10.91
C ASN A 59 8.52 1.80 -11.51
N LYS A 60 7.24 1.44 -11.26
CA LYS A 60 6.03 2.18 -11.66
C LYS A 60 5.30 2.73 -10.43
N SER A 61 6.04 3.35 -9.51
CA SER A 61 5.44 3.92 -8.30
C SER A 61 4.55 5.13 -8.57
N SER A 62 3.64 5.42 -7.62
CA SER A 62 2.76 6.60 -7.64
C SER A 62 1.74 6.63 -8.79
N LEU A 63 1.16 5.49 -9.16
CA LEU A 63 0.18 5.41 -10.26
C LEU A 63 -1.18 6.02 -9.91
N GLY A 64 -1.65 5.85 -8.67
CA GLY A 64 -2.95 6.37 -8.27
C GLY A 64 -3.49 5.81 -6.96
N ASN A 65 -4.80 5.94 -6.78
CA ASN A 65 -5.52 5.42 -5.61
C ASN A 65 -5.79 3.91 -5.71
N THR A 66 -6.49 3.36 -4.72
CA THR A 66 -6.83 1.93 -4.62
C THR A 66 -7.49 1.38 -5.89
N LYS A 67 -8.46 2.10 -6.48
CA LYS A 67 -9.18 1.65 -7.67
C LYS A 67 -8.26 1.58 -8.91
N ILE A 68 -7.38 2.56 -9.08
CA ILE A 68 -6.42 2.60 -10.19
C ILE A 68 -5.42 1.46 -10.06
N MET A 69 -4.83 1.27 -8.86
CA MET A 69 -3.88 0.20 -8.62
C MET A 69 -4.48 -1.19 -8.83
N ARG A 70 -5.72 -1.38 -8.37
CA ARG A 70 -6.46 -2.63 -8.58
C ARG A 70 -6.68 -2.92 -10.05
N GLY A 71 -7.08 -1.92 -10.82
CA GLY A 71 -7.21 -2.01 -12.29
C GLY A 71 -5.89 -2.39 -12.96
N ALA A 72 -4.80 -1.72 -12.61
CA ALA A 72 -3.49 -1.94 -13.21
C ALA A 72 -2.95 -3.38 -12.99
N ILE A 73 -3.09 -3.95 -11.78
CA ILE A 73 -2.61 -5.33 -11.55
C ILE A 73 -3.51 -6.36 -12.23
N THR A 74 -4.83 -6.17 -12.23
CA THR A 74 -5.75 -7.11 -12.89
C THR A 74 -5.64 -7.05 -14.41
N ALA A 75 -5.33 -5.89 -14.99
CA ALA A 75 -5.03 -5.73 -16.41
C ALA A 75 -3.62 -6.20 -16.80
N GLY A 76 -2.76 -6.54 -15.82
CA GLY A 76 -1.39 -6.93 -16.06
C GLY A 76 -0.47 -5.78 -16.50
N GLU A 77 -0.80 -4.53 -16.18
CA GLU A 77 0.04 -3.36 -16.41
C GLU A 77 1.17 -3.25 -15.39
N ILE A 78 0.94 -3.77 -14.18
CA ILE A 78 1.93 -3.99 -13.13
C ILE A 78 1.90 -5.43 -12.67
N ASP A 79 2.97 -5.91 -12.04
CA ASP A 79 3.14 -7.30 -11.63
C ASP A 79 2.99 -7.48 -10.12
N ILE A 80 3.38 -6.48 -9.34
CA ILE A 80 3.38 -6.50 -7.87
C ILE A 80 3.22 -5.07 -7.32
N TYR A 81 2.48 -4.92 -6.22
CA TYR A 81 2.44 -3.69 -5.45
C TYR A 81 2.03 -3.95 -3.99
N PRO A 82 2.28 -3.01 -3.04
CA PRO A 82 1.79 -3.11 -1.67
C PRO A 82 0.29 -2.77 -1.61
N GLU A 83 -0.51 -3.70 -1.08
CA GLU A 83 -1.93 -3.51 -0.85
C GLU A 83 -2.25 -3.81 0.62
N TYR A 84 -3.48 -3.56 1.06
CA TYR A 84 -3.93 -3.70 2.43
C TYR A 84 -5.08 -4.70 2.52
N THR A 85 -5.00 -5.64 3.44
CA THR A 85 -5.95 -6.76 3.55
C THR A 85 -7.41 -6.32 3.63
N GLY A 86 -7.71 -5.23 4.34
CA GLY A 86 -9.05 -4.69 4.50
C GLY A 86 -9.71 -4.23 3.20
N ASN A 87 -8.92 -3.86 2.17
CA ASN A 87 -9.47 -3.54 0.86
C ASN A 87 -10.15 -4.72 0.17
N GLY A 88 -9.89 -5.97 0.63
CA GLY A 88 -10.62 -7.15 0.16
C GLY A 88 -12.13 -7.04 0.40
N ALA A 89 -12.56 -6.45 1.51
CA ALA A 89 -13.96 -6.17 1.77
C ALA A 89 -14.61 -5.40 0.63
N PHE A 90 -13.98 -4.30 0.22
CA PHE A 90 -14.41 -3.46 -0.88
C PHE A 90 -14.27 -4.13 -2.27
N PHE A 91 -13.14 -4.80 -2.54
CA PHE A 91 -12.91 -5.45 -3.84
C PHE A 91 -13.92 -6.52 -4.18
N PHE A 92 -14.45 -7.20 -3.18
CA PHE A 92 -15.34 -8.34 -3.35
C PHE A 92 -16.78 -8.06 -2.89
N SER A 93 -17.10 -6.81 -2.52
CA SER A 93 -18.42 -6.39 -2.00
C SER A 93 -18.89 -7.28 -0.84
N ASP A 94 -17.97 -7.48 0.13
CA ASP A 94 -18.11 -8.44 1.23
C ASP A 94 -17.92 -7.77 2.60
N GLU A 95 -18.23 -6.47 2.69
CA GLU A 95 -17.97 -5.61 3.86
C GLU A 95 -18.64 -6.11 5.13
N ALA A 96 -19.76 -6.82 5.02
CA ALA A 96 -20.50 -7.36 6.15
C ALA A 96 -19.81 -8.56 6.82
N ASN A 97 -18.79 -9.15 6.20
CA ASN A 97 -18.14 -10.35 6.72
C ASN A 97 -17.25 -10.03 7.94
N PRO A 98 -17.48 -10.69 9.10
CA PRO A 98 -16.72 -10.41 10.32
C PRO A 98 -15.24 -10.77 10.23
N ALA A 99 -14.81 -11.59 9.25
CA ALA A 99 -13.41 -11.93 9.03
C ALA A 99 -12.53 -10.68 8.85
N TRP A 100 -13.07 -9.60 8.25
CA TRP A 100 -12.33 -8.36 8.03
C TRP A 100 -11.95 -7.61 9.32
N LYS A 101 -12.58 -7.93 10.44
CA LYS A 101 -12.26 -7.36 11.77
C LYS A 101 -11.12 -8.08 12.48
N ASN A 102 -10.55 -9.11 11.86
CA ASN A 102 -9.45 -9.91 12.39
C ASN A 102 -8.30 -9.98 11.36
N ALA A 103 -7.07 -9.70 11.77
CA ALA A 103 -5.93 -9.66 10.86
C ALA A 103 -5.70 -11.00 10.11
N LYS A 104 -5.78 -12.13 10.83
CA LYS A 104 -5.63 -13.46 10.23
C LYS A 104 -6.80 -13.80 9.32
N GLY A 105 -8.03 -13.63 9.82
CA GLY A 105 -9.25 -13.94 9.06
C GLY A 105 -9.36 -13.09 7.78
N GLY A 106 -9.07 -11.79 7.86
CA GLY A 106 -9.07 -10.89 6.69
C GLY A 106 -8.00 -11.28 5.65
N PHE A 107 -6.79 -11.62 6.11
CA PHE A 107 -5.72 -12.08 5.24
C PHE A 107 -6.08 -13.41 4.53
N GLU A 108 -6.56 -14.41 5.27
CA GLU A 108 -6.94 -15.70 4.71
C GLU A 108 -8.06 -15.55 3.67
N ARG A 109 -9.05 -14.72 4.00
CA ARG A 109 -10.20 -14.47 3.12
C ARG A 109 -9.81 -13.75 1.82
N VAL A 110 -9.06 -12.64 1.92
CA VAL A 110 -8.65 -11.91 0.71
C VAL A 110 -7.73 -12.76 -0.16
N SER A 111 -6.83 -13.53 0.45
CA SER A 111 -5.91 -14.41 -0.27
C SER A 111 -6.66 -15.47 -1.07
N ALA A 112 -7.67 -16.11 -0.47
CA ALA A 112 -8.48 -17.12 -1.14
C ALA A 112 -9.28 -16.53 -2.31
N LEU A 113 -10.01 -15.43 -2.05
CA LEU A 113 -10.86 -14.77 -3.05
C LEU A 113 -10.04 -14.25 -4.24
N ASP A 114 -8.88 -13.66 -3.97
CA ASP A 114 -8.06 -13.03 -5.01
C ASP A 114 -7.30 -14.06 -5.87
N LEU A 115 -6.84 -15.13 -5.25
CA LEU A 115 -6.23 -16.23 -6.00
C LEU A 115 -7.26 -16.91 -6.92
N GLU A 116 -8.46 -17.15 -6.43
CA GLU A 116 -9.54 -17.80 -7.18
C GLU A 116 -10.01 -16.93 -8.35
N LYS A 117 -10.34 -15.66 -8.07
CA LYS A 117 -11.02 -14.78 -9.04
C LYS A 117 -10.07 -14.07 -9.99
N ASN A 118 -8.86 -13.73 -9.54
CA ASN A 118 -7.96 -12.83 -10.26
C ASN A 118 -6.55 -13.39 -10.48
N ARG A 119 -6.25 -14.58 -9.98
CA ARG A 119 -4.90 -15.17 -10.04
C ARG A 119 -3.84 -14.26 -9.40
N ILE A 120 -4.23 -13.54 -8.33
CA ILE A 120 -3.36 -12.69 -7.53
C ILE A 120 -3.06 -13.39 -6.21
N VAL A 121 -1.77 -13.46 -5.86
CA VAL A 121 -1.27 -14.05 -4.62
C VAL A 121 -0.96 -12.95 -3.63
N TRP A 122 -1.52 -13.04 -2.43
CA TRP A 122 -1.15 -12.21 -1.29
C TRP A 122 0.03 -12.85 -0.57
N LEU A 123 1.14 -12.13 -0.45
CA LEU A 123 2.31 -12.56 0.30
C LEU A 123 2.14 -12.19 1.79
N ALA A 124 3.14 -12.56 2.62
CA ALA A 124 3.07 -12.35 4.06
C ALA A 124 2.80 -10.87 4.40
N ALA A 125 1.75 -10.63 5.19
CA ALA A 125 1.38 -9.30 5.63
C ALA A 125 2.29 -8.81 6.76
N ALA A 126 2.47 -7.50 6.82
CA ALA A 126 3.14 -6.82 7.92
C ALA A 126 2.26 -6.82 9.20
N PRO A 127 2.87 -6.85 10.40
CA PRO A 127 2.14 -6.77 11.67
C PRO A 127 1.74 -5.32 12.02
N ALA A 128 1.06 -4.66 11.10
CA ALA A 128 0.58 -3.28 11.21
C ALA A 128 -0.88 -3.17 10.80
N ASN A 129 -1.52 -2.06 11.17
CA ASN A 129 -2.88 -1.75 10.77
C ASN A 129 -2.98 -0.30 10.28
N ASN A 130 -2.98 -0.12 8.97
CA ASN A 130 -3.18 1.16 8.29
C ASN A 130 -4.68 1.46 8.14
N THR A 131 -5.43 1.37 9.24
CA THR A 131 -6.88 1.58 9.21
C THR A 131 -7.21 3.05 8.98
N TRP A 132 -8.30 3.33 8.27
CA TRP A 132 -8.84 4.68 8.19
C TRP A 132 -9.30 5.19 9.55
N ALA A 133 -8.98 6.47 9.82
CA ALA A 133 -9.32 7.16 11.05
C ALA A 133 -9.74 8.60 10.75
N ILE A 134 -10.40 9.22 11.72
CA ILE A 134 -10.64 10.67 11.74
C ILE A 134 -9.82 11.25 12.88
N ALA A 135 -8.94 12.18 12.56
CA ALA A 135 -8.17 12.94 13.54
C ALA A 135 -8.77 14.36 13.69
N VAL A 136 -8.91 14.81 14.92
CA VAL A 136 -9.43 16.15 15.25
C VAL A 136 -8.31 16.97 15.90
N ARG A 137 -8.28 18.27 15.65
CA ARG A 137 -7.34 19.17 16.34
C ARG A 137 -7.47 19.07 17.85
N LYS A 138 -6.35 19.01 18.57
CA LYS A 138 -6.33 18.85 20.05
C LYS A 138 -7.10 19.95 20.78
N ASP A 139 -6.99 21.21 20.31
CA ASP A 139 -7.72 22.33 20.90
C ASP A 139 -9.25 22.16 20.76
N VAL A 140 -9.72 21.71 19.58
CA VAL A 140 -11.15 21.45 19.32
C VAL A 140 -11.62 20.23 20.12
N ALA A 141 -10.85 19.16 20.12
CA ALA A 141 -11.18 17.94 20.87
C ALA A 141 -11.27 18.22 22.38
N ALA A 142 -10.33 18.97 22.95
CA ALA A 142 -10.32 19.34 24.36
C ALA A 142 -11.51 20.25 24.73
N ALA A 143 -11.76 21.29 23.94
CA ALA A 143 -12.87 22.24 24.18
C ALA A 143 -14.24 21.58 24.17
N ASN A 144 -14.43 20.52 23.35
CA ASN A 144 -15.69 19.82 23.17
C ASN A 144 -15.70 18.42 23.82
N LYS A 145 -14.65 18.06 24.59
CA LYS A 145 -14.50 16.76 25.28
C LYS A 145 -14.62 15.56 24.35
N LEU A 146 -14.10 15.68 23.12
CA LEU A 146 -14.14 14.62 22.12
C LEU A 146 -12.99 13.62 22.37
N LYS A 147 -13.32 12.35 22.50
CA LYS A 147 -12.36 11.24 22.60
C LYS A 147 -12.64 10.17 21.57
N THR A 148 -13.91 9.93 21.28
CA THR A 148 -14.38 8.86 20.40
C THR A 148 -15.16 9.42 19.22
N LEU A 149 -15.32 8.60 18.17
CA LEU A 149 -16.21 8.90 17.04
C LEU A 149 -17.67 9.06 17.50
N ALA A 150 -18.06 8.42 18.63
CA ALA A 150 -19.39 8.60 19.21
C ALA A 150 -19.56 10.01 19.81
N ASP A 151 -18.54 10.53 20.50
CA ASP A 151 -18.57 11.91 21.04
C ASP A 151 -18.60 12.92 19.88
N MET A 152 -17.75 12.70 18.87
CA MET A 152 -17.67 13.52 17.67
C MET A 152 -19.03 13.54 16.93
N GLY A 153 -19.64 12.38 16.70
CA GLY A 153 -20.94 12.28 16.04
C GLY A 153 -22.05 13.05 16.78
N LYS A 154 -22.13 12.93 18.10
CA LYS A 154 -23.06 13.70 18.94
C LYS A 154 -22.83 15.20 18.83
N TRP A 155 -21.57 15.63 18.89
CA TRP A 155 -21.20 17.04 18.76
C TRP A 155 -21.57 17.62 17.39
N ILE A 156 -21.29 16.89 16.30
CA ILE A 156 -21.69 17.31 14.95
C ILE A 156 -23.22 17.43 14.82
N SER A 157 -23.97 16.45 15.32
CA SER A 157 -25.43 16.42 15.25
C SER A 157 -26.08 17.53 16.10
N ALA A 158 -25.41 18.00 17.15
CA ALA A 158 -25.82 19.14 17.96
C ALA A 158 -25.44 20.50 17.35
N GLY A 159 -24.92 20.54 16.11
CA GLY A 159 -24.54 21.78 15.43
C GLY A 159 -23.10 22.23 15.68
N GLY A 160 -22.25 21.34 16.16
CA GLY A 160 -20.83 21.61 16.35
C GLY A 160 -20.12 22.06 15.06
N GLN A 161 -19.21 23.02 15.20
CA GLN A 161 -18.44 23.58 14.07
C GLN A 161 -17.37 22.59 13.59
N PHE A 162 -17.81 21.56 12.85
CA PHE A 162 -16.94 20.51 12.34
C PHE A 162 -16.72 20.66 10.83
N LYS A 163 -15.46 20.59 10.39
CA LYS A 163 -15.09 20.54 8.97
C LYS A 163 -13.91 19.61 8.76
N LEU A 164 -14.10 18.63 7.88
CA LEU A 164 -13.17 17.53 7.60
C LEU A 164 -12.41 17.77 6.28
N ALA A 165 -11.09 17.66 6.30
CA ALA A 165 -10.30 17.46 5.09
C ALA A 165 -10.17 15.96 4.82
N ALA A 166 -10.53 15.52 3.61
CA ALA A 166 -10.51 14.11 3.22
C ALA A 166 -10.22 13.93 1.73
N SER A 167 -9.79 12.73 1.34
CA SER A 167 -9.74 12.35 -0.07
C SER A 167 -11.14 12.06 -0.62
N ALA A 168 -11.31 12.16 -1.95
CA ALA A 168 -12.53 11.75 -2.61
C ALA A 168 -12.85 10.25 -2.33
N GLU A 169 -11.83 9.40 -2.36
CA GLU A 169 -11.97 7.97 -2.05
C GLU A 169 -12.57 7.75 -0.66
N PHE A 170 -12.05 8.42 0.37
CA PHE A 170 -12.58 8.30 1.73
C PHE A 170 -14.00 8.86 1.86
N ALA A 171 -14.28 9.98 1.20
CA ALA A 171 -15.58 10.64 1.26
C ALA A 171 -16.71 9.83 0.60
N GLU A 172 -16.39 9.07 -0.46
CA GLU A 172 -17.37 8.43 -1.34
C GLU A 172 -17.51 6.92 -1.13
N ARG A 173 -16.45 6.22 -0.72
CA ARG A 173 -16.50 4.76 -0.51
C ARG A 173 -17.47 4.41 0.60
N SER A 174 -18.35 3.44 0.32
CA SER A 174 -19.41 2.97 1.24
C SER A 174 -18.87 2.49 2.59
N ASP A 175 -17.68 1.89 2.59
CA ASP A 175 -17.00 1.32 3.77
C ASP A 175 -16.09 2.32 4.52
N ALA A 176 -16.02 3.58 4.08
CA ALA A 176 -15.19 4.63 4.68
C ALA A 176 -16.04 5.68 5.44
N LEU A 177 -16.03 6.96 5.04
CA LEU A 177 -16.81 8.01 5.73
C LEU A 177 -18.30 7.70 5.82
N PRO A 178 -18.98 7.19 4.77
CA PRO A 178 -20.38 6.78 4.88
C PRO A 178 -20.63 5.74 5.97
N ALA A 179 -19.71 4.75 6.14
CA ALA A 179 -19.82 3.77 7.23
C ALA A 179 -19.68 4.39 8.62
N PHE A 180 -18.72 5.31 8.80
CA PHE A 180 -18.59 6.06 10.06
C PHE A 180 -19.84 6.88 10.35
N GLN A 181 -20.38 7.58 9.36
CA GLN A 181 -21.60 8.39 9.51
C GLN A 181 -22.80 7.53 9.92
N ALA A 182 -23.01 6.39 9.26
CA ALA A 182 -24.08 5.47 9.59
C ALA A 182 -23.92 4.87 11.00
N ALA A 183 -22.70 4.44 11.35
CA ALA A 183 -22.45 3.81 12.64
C ALA A 183 -22.59 4.76 13.83
N TYR A 184 -22.16 6.03 13.68
CA TYR A 184 -22.12 7.01 14.76
C TYR A 184 -23.20 8.08 14.68
N GLY A 185 -24.16 7.96 13.75
CA GLY A 185 -25.38 8.78 13.70
C GLY A 185 -25.13 10.26 13.37
N PHE A 186 -24.15 10.55 12.52
CA PHE A 186 -23.93 11.91 12.01
C PHE A 186 -23.92 11.94 10.49
N LYS A 187 -24.09 13.12 9.90
CA LYS A 187 -23.99 13.33 8.45
C LYS A 187 -23.36 14.69 8.19
N LEU A 188 -22.28 14.70 7.43
CA LEU A 188 -21.63 15.94 7.02
C LEU A 188 -22.39 16.59 5.86
N LYS A 189 -22.51 17.90 5.93
CA LYS A 189 -23.00 18.72 4.81
C LYS A 189 -21.86 18.98 3.82
N PRO A 190 -22.13 19.37 2.56
CA PRO A 190 -21.07 19.64 1.59
C PRO A 190 -20.06 20.71 2.03
N ASP A 191 -20.51 21.75 2.76
CA ASP A 191 -19.66 22.80 3.30
C ASP A 191 -18.78 22.36 4.49
N GLN A 192 -19.10 21.22 5.08
CA GLN A 192 -18.32 20.59 6.15
C GLN A 192 -17.24 19.62 5.62
N LEU A 193 -17.09 19.51 4.30
CA LEU A 193 -16.09 18.68 3.64
C LEU A 193 -15.17 19.53 2.77
N LEU A 194 -13.85 19.39 2.97
CA LEU A 194 -12.83 19.84 2.04
C LEU A 194 -12.27 18.58 1.36
N THR A 195 -12.72 18.31 0.14
CA THR A 195 -12.23 17.16 -0.63
C THR A 195 -10.95 17.55 -1.35
N LEU A 196 -9.89 16.78 -1.12
CA LEU A 196 -8.57 16.97 -1.69
C LEU A 196 -8.27 15.87 -2.71
N ALA A 197 -7.56 16.22 -3.79
CA ALA A 197 -7.14 15.24 -4.78
C ALA A 197 -6.08 14.29 -4.20
N GLY A 198 -6.16 13.02 -4.58
CA GLY A 198 -5.29 11.95 -4.08
C GLY A 198 -5.69 11.43 -2.70
N GLY A 199 -4.97 10.43 -2.21
CA GLY A 199 -5.23 9.77 -0.92
C GLY A 199 -4.18 10.10 0.15
N ASP A 200 -3.34 11.11 -0.05
CA ASP A 200 -2.22 11.41 0.85
C ASP A 200 -2.69 12.16 2.10
N THR A 201 -2.65 11.47 3.24
CA THR A 201 -3.03 11.99 4.55
C THR A 201 -2.08 13.08 5.07
N ALA A 202 -0.86 13.20 4.54
CA ALA A 202 0.00 14.34 4.86
C ALA A 202 -0.67 15.67 4.53
N VAL A 203 -1.42 15.72 3.42
CA VAL A 203 -2.13 16.93 2.98
C VAL A 203 -3.36 17.20 3.86
N THR A 204 -4.16 16.17 4.17
CA THR A 204 -5.36 16.34 5.01
C THR A 204 -5.02 16.73 6.44
N ILE A 205 -3.99 16.08 7.04
CA ILE A 205 -3.51 16.37 8.40
C ILE A 205 -2.96 17.79 8.48
N ARG A 206 -2.15 18.21 7.49
CA ARG A 206 -1.63 19.56 7.41
C ARG A 206 -2.74 20.60 7.26
N ALA A 207 -3.73 20.34 6.39
CA ALA A 207 -4.87 21.24 6.22
C ALA A 207 -5.63 21.47 7.54
N ALA A 208 -5.80 20.43 8.35
CA ALA A 208 -6.43 20.56 9.67
C ALA A 208 -5.52 21.30 10.66
N ALA A 209 -4.22 21.01 10.70
CA ALA A 209 -3.26 21.69 11.57
C ALA A 209 -3.20 23.20 11.29
N GLU A 210 -3.18 23.59 10.03
CA GLU A 210 -3.11 24.97 9.55
C GLU A 210 -4.48 25.69 9.49
N LYS A 211 -5.60 24.98 9.78
CA LYS A 211 -6.98 25.50 9.68
C LYS A 211 -7.34 25.97 8.27
N THR A 212 -6.77 25.36 7.25
CA THR A 212 -7.02 25.72 5.84
C THR A 212 -8.52 25.67 5.54
N SER A 213 -9.09 26.76 5.04
CA SER A 213 -10.54 26.88 4.77
C SER A 213 -11.45 26.55 5.96
N GLY A 214 -10.98 26.74 7.20
CA GLY A 214 -11.73 26.43 8.42
C GLY A 214 -11.75 24.93 8.81
N VAL A 215 -10.94 24.08 8.18
CA VAL A 215 -10.83 22.67 8.51
C VAL A 215 -10.28 22.50 9.94
N ASN A 216 -10.89 21.60 10.71
CA ASN A 216 -10.48 21.27 12.07
C ASN A 216 -10.38 19.76 12.34
N ALA A 217 -10.63 18.97 11.32
CA ALA A 217 -10.46 17.53 11.35
C ALA A 217 -9.87 17.02 10.03
N ALA A 218 -9.21 15.88 10.06
CA ALA A 218 -8.54 15.25 8.93
C ALA A 218 -8.88 13.77 8.81
N MET A 219 -9.03 13.28 7.60
CA MET A 219 -8.83 11.88 7.30
C MET A 219 -7.36 11.53 7.63
N ALA A 220 -7.16 10.46 8.35
CA ALA A 220 -5.85 9.94 8.73
C ALA A 220 -5.83 8.40 8.63
N TYR A 221 -4.63 7.85 8.72
CA TYR A 221 -4.41 6.41 8.84
C TYR A 221 -3.79 6.04 10.19
N GLY A 222 -4.00 4.79 10.62
CA GLY A 222 -3.42 4.27 11.86
C GLY A 222 -1.89 4.24 11.89
N THR A 223 -1.24 4.30 10.73
CA THR A 223 0.22 4.34 10.58
C THR A 223 0.78 5.73 10.28
N ASP A 224 -0.05 6.79 10.35
CA ASP A 224 0.41 8.17 10.16
C ASP A 224 1.20 8.67 11.36
N GLY A 225 2.47 9.02 11.13
CA GLY A 225 3.34 9.60 12.15
C GLY A 225 3.02 11.05 12.54
N PRO A 226 2.58 11.93 11.60
CA PRO A 226 2.43 13.37 11.86
C PRO A 226 1.27 13.77 12.78
N VAL A 227 0.27 12.92 12.96
CA VAL A 227 -0.98 13.30 13.66
C VAL A 227 -0.72 13.99 15.01
N ALA A 228 0.03 13.33 15.88
CA ALA A 228 0.33 13.87 17.21
C ALA A 228 1.27 15.09 17.15
N ALA A 229 2.28 15.06 16.27
CA ALA A 229 3.27 16.11 16.10
C ALA A 229 2.65 17.42 15.58
N LEU A 230 1.63 17.32 14.74
CA LEU A 230 0.90 18.47 14.18
C LEU A 230 -0.30 18.90 15.03
N GLY A 231 -0.41 18.40 16.25
CA GLY A 231 -1.44 18.85 17.20
C GLY A 231 -2.83 18.31 16.93
N LEU A 232 -2.94 17.14 16.30
CA LEU A 232 -4.20 16.41 16.15
C LEU A 232 -4.24 15.20 17.10
N VAL A 233 -5.43 14.64 17.29
CA VAL A 233 -5.69 13.40 18.03
C VAL A 233 -6.67 12.55 17.25
N ILE A 234 -6.37 11.26 17.11
CA ILE A 234 -7.28 10.29 16.47
C ILE A 234 -8.46 10.05 17.39
N MET A 235 -9.66 10.05 16.80
CA MET A 235 -10.88 9.65 17.52
C MET A 235 -10.98 8.14 17.60
N ASP A 236 -11.14 7.60 18.80
CA ASP A 236 -11.30 6.16 19.00
C ASP A 236 -12.57 5.64 18.30
N ASP A 237 -12.48 4.46 17.70
CA ASP A 237 -13.58 3.75 17.06
C ASP A 237 -14.08 2.57 17.91
N PRO A 238 -14.90 2.79 18.96
CA PRO A 238 -15.35 1.72 19.85
C PRO A 238 -16.29 0.70 19.18
N LYS A 239 -16.85 1.02 18.02
CA LYS A 239 -17.68 0.09 17.23
C LYS A 239 -16.86 -0.75 16.24
N GLY A 240 -15.57 -0.44 16.07
CA GLY A 240 -14.72 -1.15 15.14
C GLY A 240 -15.27 -1.12 13.71
N VAL A 241 -15.66 0.07 13.23
CA VAL A 241 -16.32 0.23 11.92
C VAL A 241 -15.40 -0.21 10.79
N GLN A 242 -14.11 0.07 10.90
CA GLN A 242 -13.16 -0.24 9.84
C GLN A 242 -12.65 -1.69 9.89
N PRO A 243 -12.36 -2.31 8.73
CA PRO A 243 -11.54 -3.52 8.63
C PRO A 243 -10.14 -3.34 9.23
N ILE A 244 -9.43 -4.46 9.42
CA ILE A 244 -7.98 -4.45 9.65
C ILE A 244 -7.28 -4.32 8.29
N TYR A 245 -6.46 -3.28 8.14
CA TYR A 245 -5.71 -2.98 6.92
C TYR A 245 -4.22 -3.33 7.10
N ALA A 246 -3.88 -4.62 7.16
CA ALA A 246 -2.49 -5.05 7.23
C ALA A 246 -1.82 -4.91 5.85
N PRO A 247 -0.68 -4.17 5.75
CA PRO A 247 0.04 -4.04 4.49
C PRO A 247 0.61 -5.38 4.03
N ALA A 248 0.43 -5.73 2.76
CA ALA A 248 0.97 -6.96 2.18
C ALA A 248 1.35 -6.76 0.71
N PRO A 249 2.47 -7.32 0.22
CA PRO A 249 2.72 -7.36 -1.21
C PRO A 249 1.71 -8.29 -1.88
N ILE A 250 1.12 -7.83 -2.99
CA ILE A 250 0.30 -8.68 -3.83
C ILE A 250 0.93 -8.81 -5.21
N ILE A 251 0.95 -10.01 -5.76
CA ILE A 251 1.67 -10.35 -6.99
C ILE A 251 0.84 -11.26 -7.89
N ARG A 252 0.96 -11.06 -9.20
CA ARG A 252 0.35 -11.96 -10.18
C ARG A 252 0.96 -13.36 -10.06
N ALA A 253 0.12 -14.39 -10.00
CA ALA A 253 0.54 -15.78 -9.77
C ALA A 253 1.59 -16.27 -10.79
N GLU A 254 1.44 -15.89 -12.05
CA GLU A 254 2.37 -16.26 -13.12
C GLU A 254 3.77 -15.61 -12.98
N VAL A 255 3.83 -14.41 -12.38
CA VAL A 255 5.10 -13.72 -12.10
C VAL A 255 5.78 -14.38 -10.91
N LEU A 256 5.03 -14.70 -9.86
CA LEU A 256 5.57 -15.44 -8.71
C LEU A 256 6.09 -16.83 -9.11
N ALA A 257 5.41 -17.52 -10.03
CA ALA A 257 5.88 -18.82 -10.53
C ALA A 257 7.24 -18.72 -11.27
N LYS A 258 7.49 -17.61 -11.97
CA LYS A 258 8.78 -17.32 -12.63
C LYS A 258 9.87 -16.87 -11.64
N HIS A 259 9.49 -16.24 -10.55
CA HIS A 259 10.40 -15.67 -9.56
C HIS A 259 10.02 -16.12 -8.12
N PRO A 260 10.07 -17.42 -7.79
CA PRO A 260 9.53 -17.94 -6.53
C PRO A 260 10.22 -17.38 -5.28
N LYS A 261 11.48 -16.95 -5.37
CA LYS A 261 12.23 -16.34 -4.27
C LYS A 261 11.64 -15.00 -3.79
N ILE A 262 10.80 -14.33 -4.58
CA ILE A 262 10.13 -13.09 -4.19
C ILE A 262 9.36 -13.28 -2.88
N LYS A 263 8.74 -14.43 -2.69
CA LYS A 263 7.99 -14.75 -1.47
C LYS A 263 8.83 -14.59 -0.21
N ASP A 264 9.99 -15.22 -0.17
CA ASP A 264 10.85 -15.23 1.02
C ASP A 264 11.56 -13.89 1.21
N VAL A 265 11.99 -13.25 0.13
CA VAL A 265 12.59 -11.90 0.15
C VAL A 265 11.64 -10.91 0.80
N LEU A 266 10.39 -10.85 0.33
CA LEU A 266 9.43 -9.88 0.83
C LEU A 266 8.84 -10.25 2.19
N ALA A 267 8.69 -11.53 2.52
CA ALA A 267 8.34 -11.95 3.88
C ALA A 267 9.38 -11.46 4.89
N ASN A 268 10.68 -11.52 4.52
CA ASN A 268 11.76 -11.02 5.37
C ASN A 268 11.74 -9.49 5.55
N VAL A 269 11.24 -8.74 4.58
CA VAL A 269 11.05 -7.28 4.70
C VAL A 269 9.82 -6.95 5.56
N PHE A 270 8.65 -7.47 5.19
CA PHE A 270 7.37 -7.07 5.76
C PHE A 270 7.20 -7.45 7.22
N LYS A 271 7.84 -8.52 7.71
CA LYS A 271 7.83 -8.89 9.14
C LYS A 271 8.38 -7.81 10.09
N HIS A 272 9.15 -6.84 9.57
CA HIS A 272 9.74 -5.76 10.34
C HIS A 272 8.93 -4.45 10.33
N LEU A 273 7.76 -4.45 9.65
CA LEU A 273 6.93 -3.28 9.43
C LEU A 273 5.72 -3.28 10.38
N ASP A 274 5.96 -3.16 11.68
CA ASP A 274 4.89 -2.94 12.65
C ASP A 274 4.38 -1.47 12.61
N SER A 275 3.25 -1.19 13.26
CA SER A 275 2.66 0.14 13.24
C SER A 275 3.60 1.24 13.75
N PRO A 276 4.34 1.09 14.86
CA PRO A 276 5.32 2.09 15.29
C PRO A 276 6.44 2.32 14.28
N THR A 277 6.93 1.27 13.64
CA THR A 277 7.97 1.37 12.60
C THR A 277 7.45 2.17 11.41
N LEU A 278 6.25 1.85 10.90
CA LEU A 278 5.64 2.59 9.78
C LEU A 278 5.36 4.04 10.15
N GLN A 279 4.84 4.33 11.35
CA GLN A 279 4.64 5.70 11.83
C GLN A 279 5.96 6.49 11.80
N GLY A 280 7.05 5.91 12.29
CA GLY A 280 8.37 6.55 12.28
C GLY A 280 8.91 6.80 10.87
N LEU A 281 8.73 5.85 9.95
CA LEU A 281 9.18 6.00 8.56
C LEU A 281 8.32 7.01 7.78
N ASN A 282 7.00 6.98 7.96
CA ASN A 282 6.08 7.94 7.38
C ASN A 282 6.35 9.35 7.91
N ALA A 283 6.67 9.52 9.19
CA ALA A 283 7.02 10.80 9.78
C ALA A 283 8.26 11.43 9.11
N LYS A 284 9.30 10.66 8.81
CA LYS A 284 10.48 11.14 8.08
C LYS A 284 10.11 11.73 6.72
N ILE A 285 9.16 11.11 6.03
CA ILE A 285 8.73 11.60 4.72
C ILE A 285 7.79 12.81 4.88
N GLN A 286 6.79 12.70 5.75
CA GLN A 286 5.70 13.67 5.88
C GLN A 286 6.08 14.94 6.64
N LEU A 287 6.95 14.84 7.66
CA LEU A 287 7.39 15.97 8.50
C LEU A 287 8.74 16.52 8.07
N GLU A 288 9.70 15.63 7.78
CA GLU A 288 11.07 16.01 7.46
C GLU A 288 11.31 16.20 5.96
N GLY A 289 10.33 15.87 5.11
CA GLY A 289 10.40 16.00 3.64
C GLY A 289 11.42 15.05 2.99
N GLN A 290 11.78 13.96 3.66
CA GLN A 290 12.73 13.01 3.11
C GLN A 290 12.11 12.23 1.93
N ASP A 291 12.94 11.89 0.95
CA ASP A 291 12.53 11.09 -0.20
C ASP A 291 12.16 9.66 0.21
N ALA A 292 11.02 9.14 -0.27
CA ALA A 292 10.50 7.83 0.11
C ALA A 292 11.44 6.67 -0.26
N LYS A 293 12.15 6.75 -1.41
CA LYS A 293 13.12 5.73 -1.84
C LYS A 293 14.37 5.76 -0.94
N LYS A 294 14.81 6.97 -0.54
CA LYS A 294 15.91 7.12 0.42
C LYS A 294 15.56 6.50 1.76
N VAL A 295 14.40 6.84 2.34
CA VAL A 295 13.92 6.29 3.62
C VAL A 295 13.79 4.77 3.55
N ALA A 296 13.21 4.23 2.46
CA ALA A 296 13.13 2.78 2.22
C ALA A 296 14.52 2.12 2.21
N GLY A 297 15.47 2.67 1.48
CA GLY A 297 16.84 2.14 1.37
C GLY A 297 17.58 2.19 2.71
N GLU A 298 17.49 3.27 3.47
CA GLU A 298 18.08 3.41 4.79
C GLU A 298 17.53 2.36 5.78
N PHE A 299 16.20 2.17 5.79
CA PHE A 299 15.55 1.16 6.61
C PHE A 299 16.02 -0.26 6.26
N LEU A 300 16.02 -0.62 4.97
CA LEU A 300 16.43 -1.93 4.51
C LEU A 300 17.90 -2.23 4.86
N ARG A 301 18.81 -1.25 4.72
CA ARG A 301 20.22 -1.38 5.13
C ARG A 301 20.35 -1.52 6.66
N ALA A 302 19.65 -0.70 7.43
CA ALA A 302 19.66 -0.77 8.89
C ALA A 302 19.20 -2.14 9.42
N LYS A 303 18.25 -2.78 8.73
CA LYS A 303 17.79 -4.15 9.02
C LYS A 303 18.66 -5.23 8.38
N LYS A 304 19.74 -4.87 7.65
CA LYS A 304 20.63 -5.79 6.91
C LYS A 304 19.89 -6.66 5.89
N LEU A 305 18.84 -6.12 5.28
CA LEU A 305 18.02 -6.78 4.26
C LEU A 305 18.58 -6.55 2.85
N ILE A 306 19.33 -5.48 2.68
CA ILE A 306 20.13 -5.16 1.48
C ILE A 306 21.51 -4.68 1.90
N LYS A 307 22.47 -4.65 0.95
CA LYS A 307 23.82 -4.12 1.14
C LYS A 307 23.88 -2.60 1.07
#